data_8e3f581028dd3039ba72c2514cd5797d
#
_entry.id   8e3f581028dd3039ba72c2514cd5797d
#
_cell.length_a   1.000
_cell.length_b   1.000
_cell.length_c   1.000
_cell.angle_alpha   90.00
_cell.angle_beta   90.00
_cell.angle_gamma   90.00
#
_symmetry.space_group_name_H-M   'P 1'
#
loop_
_entity.id
_entity.type
_entity.pdbx_description
1 polymer ?
#
loop_
_entity_poly.entity_id
_entity_poly.type
_entity_poly.pdbx_seq_one_letter_code
_entity_poly.pdbx_strand_id
1 'polypeptide(L)'
;MKMDQPEGRYHYQLMRRALEAIDASEVPLSLEALAGEMQMSTAHFQRVFSAWVGVSPKRYQQYLQLGQAKRMLNERFTTLETAQSVGLSGGGRLHDLFLRWEAMSPGEFAKKGAGLTVNYGWFDTPFGETLVMGTKRGICGMGFAEEMGREACFEDLAQRWPKAGFVEKPAALHGWVKAGQEQSGETALHLIGAPFQIKVWEALLQVPSGHVTTYSEIAGAIGHH
;
A
#
# COMPACT_ATOMS: atom_id res chain seq x y z
N MET A 1 18.59 -11.13 -6.41
CA MET A 1 19.72 -10.91 -5.47
C MET A 1 19.99 -12.23 -4.76
N LYS A 2 21.20 -12.81 -4.86
CA LYS A 2 21.51 -14.14 -4.32
C LYS A 2 21.49 -14.10 -2.78
N MET A 3 20.51 -14.77 -2.14
CA MET A 3 20.36 -14.87 -0.69
C MET A 3 21.40 -15.78 0.02
N ASP A 4 22.36 -16.32 -0.70
CA ASP A 4 23.32 -17.32 -0.19
C ASP A 4 24.66 -16.74 0.27
N GLN A 5 24.78 -15.41 0.37
CA GLN A 5 25.95 -14.77 0.94
C GLN A 5 25.72 -14.41 2.42
N PRO A 6 26.73 -14.51 3.30
CA PRO A 6 26.63 -14.16 4.73
C PRO A 6 26.04 -12.76 4.96
N GLU A 7 26.35 -11.83 4.07
CA GLU A 7 25.85 -10.46 4.05
C GLU A 7 24.32 -10.37 3.80
N GLY A 8 23.79 -11.23 2.92
CA GLY A 8 22.35 -11.32 2.65
C GLY A 8 21.54 -11.79 3.86
N ARG A 9 22.05 -12.80 4.59
CA ARG A 9 21.43 -13.31 5.81
C ARG A 9 21.46 -12.28 6.94
N TYR A 10 22.57 -11.55 7.08
CA TYR A 10 22.71 -10.48 8.06
C TYR A 10 21.69 -9.35 7.80
N HIS A 11 21.61 -8.85 6.57
CA HIS A 11 20.65 -7.80 6.23
C HIS A 11 19.20 -8.27 6.38
N TYR A 12 18.89 -9.52 6.05
CA TYR A 12 17.56 -10.09 6.28
C TYR A 12 17.17 -10.02 7.76
N GLN A 13 18.02 -10.51 8.66
CA GLN A 13 17.77 -10.48 10.11
C GLN A 13 17.63 -9.05 10.63
N LEU A 14 18.44 -8.14 10.11
CA LEU A 14 18.41 -6.74 10.48
C LEU A 14 17.09 -6.09 10.06
N MET A 15 16.64 -6.34 8.82
CA MET A 15 15.38 -5.79 8.32
C MET A 15 14.17 -6.39 9.03
N ARG A 16 14.20 -7.69 9.33
CA ARG A 16 13.18 -8.33 10.15
C ARG A 16 13.03 -7.64 11.52
N ARG A 17 14.14 -7.41 12.23
CA ARG A 17 14.12 -6.69 13.50
C ARG A 17 13.58 -5.26 13.37
N ALA A 18 13.96 -4.55 12.29
CA ALA A 18 13.45 -3.23 12.04
C ALA A 18 11.93 -3.20 11.80
N LEU A 19 11.40 -4.18 11.09
CA LEU A 19 9.96 -4.32 10.86
C LEU A 19 9.24 -4.70 12.15
N GLU A 20 9.77 -5.67 12.92
CA GLU A 20 9.23 -6.04 14.23
C GLU A 20 9.21 -4.84 15.20
N ALA A 21 10.23 -3.99 15.20
CA ALA A 21 10.27 -2.78 16.01
C ALA A 21 9.19 -1.75 15.60
N ILE A 22 8.98 -1.59 14.29
CA ILE A 22 7.92 -0.72 13.77
C ILE A 22 6.54 -1.26 14.14
N ASP A 23 6.31 -2.56 13.97
CA ASP A 23 5.00 -3.19 14.22
C ASP A 23 4.65 -3.22 15.71
N ALA A 24 5.65 -3.32 16.59
CA ALA A 24 5.47 -3.27 18.04
C ALA A 24 5.24 -1.85 18.58
N SER A 25 5.49 -0.81 17.78
CA SER A 25 5.38 0.57 18.22
C SER A 25 3.97 1.13 17.99
N GLU A 26 3.39 1.71 19.04
CA GLU A 26 2.09 2.40 18.95
C GLU A 26 2.15 3.73 18.19
N VAL A 27 3.34 4.30 18.06
CA VAL A 27 3.57 5.58 17.37
C VAL A 27 4.70 5.44 16.34
N PRO A 28 4.68 6.23 15.26
CA PRO A 28 5.74 6.17 14.26
C PRO A 28 7.12 6.45 14.86
N LEU A 29 8.07 5.57 14.59
CA LEU A 29 9.46 5.72 15.01
C LEU A 29 10.20 6.66 14.05
N SER A 30 11.08 7.48 14.60
CA SER A 30 11.94 8.34 13.79
C SER A 30 13.00 7.50 13.04
N LEU A 31 13.53 8.04 11.95
CA LEU A 31 14.61 7.38 11.21
C LEU A 31 15.86 7.18 12.09
N GLU A 32 16.13 8.15 12.95
CA GLU A 32 17.25 8.12 13.91
C GLU A 32 17.06 7.01 14.95
N ALA A 33 15.86 6.85 15.48
CA ALA A 33 15.55 5.79 16.44
C ALA A 33 15.72 4.40 15.80
N LEU A 34 15.16 4.18 14.62
CA LEU A 34 15.29 2.91 13.89
C LEU A 34 16.75 2.61 13.52
N ALA A 35 17.48 3.60 13.01
CA ALA A 35 18.89 3.43 12.65
C ALA A 35 19.75 3.13 13.89
N GLY A 36 19.49 3.83 15.00
CA GLY A 36 20.17 3.60 16.28
C GLY A 36 19.95 2.21 16.84
N GLU A 37 18.70 1.72 16.82
CA GLU A 37 18.37 0.36 17.25
C GLU A 37 19.05 -0.73 16.39
N MET A 38 19.21 -0.46 15.08
CA MET A 38 19.93 -1.35 14.16
C MET A 38 21.45 -1.12 14.16
N GLN A 39 21.96 -0.19 14.99
CA GLN A 39 23.38 0.17 15.08
C GLN A 39 23.96 0.63 13.72
N MET A 40 23.19 1.39 12.98
CA MET A 40 23.54 1.91 11.65
C MET A 40 23.46 3.45 11.63
N SER A 41 24.17 4.07 10.68
CA SER A 41 23.87 5.46 10.36
C SER A 41 22.51 5.57 9.66
N THR A 42 21.81 6.68 9.82
CA THR A 42 20.49 6.94 9.23
C THR A 42 20.50 6.76 7.71
N ALA A 43 21.53 7.28 7.03
CA ALA A 43 21.65 7.16 5.58
C ALA A 43 21.88 5.71 5.12
N HIS A 44 22.67 4.94 5.87
CA HIS A 44 22.92 3.53 5.56
C HIS A 44 21.66 2.70 5.81
N PHE A 45 21.03 2.86 6.97
CA PHE A 45 19.77 2.18 7.29
C PHE A 45 18.69 2.47 6.24
N GLN A 46 18.46 3.72 5.88
CA GLN A 46 17.45 4.07 4.88
C GLN A 46 17.71 3.39 3.52
N ARG A 47 18.97 3.34 3.06
CA ARG A 47 19.31 2.66 1.80
C ARG A 47 19.06 1.16 1.88
N VAL A 48 19.54 0.50 2.94
CA VAL A 48 19.37 -0.95 3.10
C VAL A 48 17.88 -1.28 3.26
N PHE A 49 17.16 -0.56 4.11
CA PHE A 49 15.72 -0.77 4.28
C PHE A 49 14.97 -0.59 2.94
N SER A 50 15.22 0.50 2.21
CA SER A 50 14.53 0.73 0.94
C SER A 50 14.89 -0.30 -0.14
N ALA A 51 16.11 -0.81 -0.14
CA ALA A 51 16.53 -1.85 -1.07
C ALA A 51 15.89 -3.21 -0.78
N TRP A 52 15.63 -3.50 0.50
CA TRP A 52 15.03 -4.77 0.93
C TRP A 52 13.52 -4.74 0.97
N VAL A 53 12.93 -3.68 1.53
CA VAL A 53 11.48 -3.54 1.71
C VAL A 53 10.79 -2.91 0.49
N GLY A 54 11.57 -2.32 -0.44
CA GLY A 54 11.05 -1.67 -1.64
C GLY A 54 10.52 -0.26 -1.42
N VAL A 55 10.37 0.17 -0.17
CA VAL A 55 9.90 1.52 0.21
C VAL A 55 10.73 2.07 1.37
N SER A 56 10.73 3.39 1.56
CA SER A 56 11.43 4.00 2.70
C SER A 56 10.76 3.67 4.04
N PRO A 57 11.49 3.67 5.17
CA PRO A 57 10.93 3.43 6.50
C PRO A 57 9.73 4.32 6.82
N LYS A 58 9.79 5.59 6.43
CA LYS A 58 8.68 6.53 6.59
C LYS A 58 7.44 6.13 5.80
N ARG A 59 7.60 5.66 4.57
CA ARG A 59 6.49 5.18 3.74
C ARG A 59 5.87 3.91 4.29
N TYR A 60 6.68 2.99 4.74
CA TYR A 60 6.20 1.78 5.39
C TYR A 60 5.30 2.12 6.57
N GLN A 61 5.76 2.97 7.47
CA GLN A 61 4.96 3.42 8.63
C GLN A 61 3.68 4.16 8.21
N GLN A 62 3.73 5.01 7.19
CA GLN A 62 2.53 5.67 6.65
C GLN A 62 1.49 4.68 6.14
N TYR A 63 1.93 3.58 5.54
CA TYR A 63 1.03 2.50 5.11
C TYR A 63 0.34 1.82 6.30
N LEU A 64 1.08 1.49 7.35
CA LEU A 64 0.50 0.92 8.57
C LEU A 64 -0.50 1.87 9.23
N GLN A 65 -0.14 3.16 9.33
CA GLN A 65 -1.04 4.21 9.82
C GLN A 65 -2.32 4.28 8.99
N LEU A 66 -2.22 4.20 7.66
CA LEU A 66 -3.39 4.18 6.78
C LEU A 66 -4.27 2.95 7.06
N GLY A 67 -3.70 1.77 7.19
CA GLY A 67 -4.41 0.54 7.51
C GLY A 67 -5.19 0.65 8.83
N GLN A 68 -4.55 1.17 9.87
CA GLN A 68 -5.19 1.42 11.16
C GLN A 68 -6.28 2.49 11.05
N ALA A 69 -6.01 3.59 10.37
CA ALA A 69 -6.99 4.67 10.16
C ALA A 69 -8.22 4.18 9.40
N LYS A 70 -8.05 3.32 8.39
CA LYS A 70 -9.17 2.71 7.65
C LYS A 70 -10.04 1.84 8.56
N ARG A 71 -9.45 1.03 9.45
CA ARG A 71 -10.20 0.23 10.43
C ARG A 71 -11.03 1.13 11.35
N MET A 72 -10.41 2.15 11.95
CA MET A 72 -11.09 3.07 12.87
C MET A 72 -12.25 3.84 12.19
N LEU A 73 -12.03 4.35 10.98
CA LEU A 73 -13.10 5.03 10.24
C LEU A 73 -14.26 4.09 9.89
N ASN A 74 -14.01 2.81 9.62
CA ASN A 74 -15.05 1.80 9.43
C ASN A 74 -15.81 1.50 10.74
N GLU A 75 -15.16 1.60 11.88
CA GLU A 75 -15.73 1.47 13.23
C GLU A 75 -16.39 2.77 13.71
N ARG A 76 -16.52 3.77 12.83
CA ARG A 76 -17.21 5.06 13.05
C ARG A 76 -16.48 6.03 13.99
N PHE A 77 -15.19 5.89 14.22
CA PHE A 77 -14.42 6.95 14.85
C PHE A 77 -14.42 8.22 13.99
N THR A 78 -14.34 9.36 14.62
CA THR A 78 -14.22 10.63 13.91
C THR A 78 -12.85 10.76 13.26
N THR A 79 -12.74 11.61 12.26
CA THR A 79 -11.45 11.87 11.60
C THR A 79 -10.40 12.46 12.55
N LEU A 80 -10.82 13.19 13.58
CA LEU A 80 -9.91 13.77 14.57
C LEU A 80 -9.39 12.68 15.52
N GLU A 81 -10.27 11.87 16.09
CA GLU A 81 -9.90 10.74 16.94
C GLU A 81 -8.99 9.78 16.19
N THR A 82 -9.35 9.45 14.94
CA THR A 82 -8.53 8.60 14.06
C THR A 82 -7.13 9.19 13.88
N ALA A 83 -7.01 10.48 13.53
CA ALA A 83 -5.72 11.11 13.34
C ALA A 83 -4.83 11.03 14.60
N GLN A 84 -5.40 11.31 15.77
CA GLN A 84 -4.69 11.24 17.05
C GLN A 84 -4.23 9.82 17.37
N SER A 85 -5.12 8.83 17.22
CA SER A 85 -4.83 7.42 17.54
C SER A 85 -3.77 6.80 16.63
N VAL A 86 -3.66 7.25 15.38
CA VAL A 86 -2.59 6.76 14.48
C VAL A 86 -1.31 7.61 14.56
N GLY A 87 -1.17 8.47 15.57
CA GLY A 87 0.04 9.27 15.80
C GLY A 87 0.25 10.42 14.80
N LEU A 88 -0.83 10.91 14.17
CA LEU A 88 -0.77 12.08 13.29
C LEU A 88 -1.09 13.36 14.07
N SER A 89 -0.41 14.45 13.72
CA SER A 89 -0.56 15.75 14.41
C SER A 89 -1.92 16.43 14.22
N GLY A 90 -2.81 15.86 13.40
CA GLY A 90 -4.16 16.37 13.20
C GLY A 90 -4.81 15.90 11.90
N GLY A 91 -6.08 16.31 11.71
CA GLY A 91 -6.91 15.91 10.58
C GLY A 91 -6.34 16.26 9.20
N GLY A 92 -5.56 17.34 9.08
CA GLY A 92 -4.90 17.70 7.83
C GLY A 92 -3.89 16.63 7.38
N ARG A 93 -3.11 16.07 8.31
CA ARG A 93 -2.17 14.99 8.01
C ARG A 93 -2.86 13.70 7.65
N LEU A 94 -3.99 13.38 8.29
CA LEU A 94 -4.83 12.26 7.92
C LEU A 94 -5.41 12.45 6.51
N HIS A 95 -5.86 13.67 6.20
CA HIS A 95 -6.36 14.01 4.87
C HIS A 95 -5.29 13.81 3.79
N ASP A 96 -4.07 14.33 4.00
CA ASP A 96 -2.95 14.15 3.09
C ASP A 96 -2.59 12.67 2.89
N LEU A 97 -2.64 11.87 3.97
CA LEU A 97 -2.39 10.44 3.92
C LEU A 97 -3.41 9.74 3.02
N PHE A 98 -4.69 10.00 3.21
CA PHE A 98 -5.76 9.41 2.41
C PHE A 98 -5.73 9.88 0.95
N LEU A 99 -5.49 11.17 0.68
CA LEU A 99 -5.37 11.66 -0.69
C LEU A 99 -4.24 10.97 -1.45
N ARG A 100 -3.12 10.76 -0.77
CA ARG A 100 -1.94 10.13 -1.38
C ARG A 100 -2.16 8.65 -1.71
N TRP A 101 -2.83 7.91 -0.84
CA TRP A 101 -2.90 6.45 -0.95
C TRP A 101 -4.23 5.92 -1.48
N GLU A 102 -5.32 6.64 -1.25
CA GLU A 102 -6.67 6.21 -1.61
C GLU A 102 -7.31 7.12 -2.68
N ALA A 103 -6.65 8.22 -3.05
CA ALA A 103 -7.17 9.26 -3.93
C ALA A 103 -8.55 9.80 -3.52
N MET A 104 -8.86 9.72 -2.22
CA MET A 104 -10.09 10.23 -1.61
C MET A 104 -9.79 10.80 -0.22
N SER A 105 -10.73 11.57 0.33
CA SER A 105 -10.61 12.08 1.69
C SER A 105 -11.01 11.02 2.73
N PRO A 106 -10.56 11.14 3.99
CA PRO A 106 -11.01 10.26 5.08
C PRO A 106 -12.53 10.27 5.26
N GLY A 107 -13.17 11.43 5.04
CA GLY A 107 -14.62 11.57 5.14
C GLY A 107 -15.39 10.85 4.01
N GLU A 108 -14.86 10.87 2.79
CA GLU A 108 -15.41 10.08 1.67
C GLU A 108 -15.23 8.59 1.93
N PHE A 109 -14.08 8.18 2.45
CA PHE A 109 -13.82 6.80 2.85
C PHE A 109 -14.79 6.34 3.96
N ALA A 110 -14.93 7.10 5.05
CA ALA A 110 -15.83 6.78 6.15
C ALA A 110 -17.29 6.65 5.71
N LYS A 111 -17.70 7.41 4.68
CA LYS A 111 -19.02 7.31 4.06
C LYS A 111 -19.14 6.20 3.02
N LYS A 112 -18.11 5.32 2.92
CA LYS A 112 -18.06 4.22 1.95
C LYS A 112 -18.20 4.67 0.49
N GLY A 113 -17.64 5.83 0.17
CA GLY A 113 -17.69 6.43 -1.15
C GLY A 113 -18.97 7.15 -1.51
N ALA A 114 -19.88 7.41 -0.56
CA ALA A 114 -21.13 8.15 -0.85
C ALA A 114 -20.82 9.53 -1.44
N GLY A 115 -21.38 9.84 -2.61
CA GLY A 115 -21.14 11.06 -3.36
C GLY A 115 -19.85 11.09 -4.17
N LEU A 116 -19.06 10.01 -4.14
CA LEU A 116 -17.85 9.87 -4.94
C LEU A 116 -18.19 9.25 -6.29
N THR A 117 -17.63 9.80 -7.36
CA THR A 117 -17.61 9.16 -8.68
C THR A 117 -16.25 8.53 -8.91
N VAL A 118 -16.24 7.21 -9.14
CA VAL A 118 -15.06 6.42 -9.50
C VAL A 118 -15.15 6.11 -10.99
N ASN A 119 -14.22 6.65 -11.78
CA ASN A 119 -14.07 6.25 -13.17
C ASN A 119 -13.31 4.94 -13.22
N TYR A 120 -13.67 4.05 -14.14
CA TYR A 120 -12.93 2.82 -14.36
C TYR A 120 -12.69 2.55 -15.85
N GLY A 121 -11.74 1.68 -16.11
CA GLY A 121 -11.44 1.22 -17.47
C GLY A 121 -10.51 0.03 -17.46
N TRP A 122 -10.53 -0.71 -18.56
CA TRP A 122 -9.68 -1.87 -18.81
C TRP A 122 -8.51 -1.46 -19.70
N PHE A 123 -7.32 -1.92 -19.35
CA PHE A 123 -6.09 -1.58 -20.04
C PHE A 123 -5.22 -2.82 -20.22
N ASP A 124 -4.65 -2.97 -21.43
CA ASP A 124 -3.62 -3.96 -21.66
C ASP A 124 -2.30 -3.49 -21.04
N THR A 125 -1.74 -4.30 -20.17
CA THR A 125 -0.47 -4.04 -19.50
C THR A 125 0.49 -5.21 -19.69
N PRO A 126 1.80 -5.04 -19.41
CA PRO A 126 2.75 -6.16 -19.42
C PRO A 126 2.38 -7.30 -18.45
N PHE A 127 1.46 -7.06 -17.51
CA PHE A 127 0.97 -8.02 -16.53
C PHE A 127 -0.44 -8.58 -16.90
N GLY A 128 -0.85 -8.42 -18.15
CA GLY A 128 -2.16 -8.81 -18.63
C GLY A 128 -3.22 -7.71 -18.53
N GLU A 129 -4.47 -8.10 -18.78
CA GLU A 129 -5.60 -7.18 -18.75
C GLU A 129 -5.86 -6.67 -17.34
N THR A 130 -5.81 -5.36 -17.18
CA THR A 130 -5.83 -4.69 -15.88
C THR A 130 -7.02 -3.74 -15.78
N LEU A 131 -7.85 -3.91 -14.74
CA LEU A 131 -8.84 -2.94 -14.32
C LEU A 131 -8.14 -1.82 -13.56
N VAL A 132 -8.38 -0.59 -13.97
CA VAL A 132 -7.94 0.60 -13.24
C VAL A 132 -9.15 1.40 -12.82
N MET A 133 -9.21 1.74 -11.54
CA MET A 133 -10.22 2.61 -10.95
C MET A 133 -9.57 3.88 -10.43
N GLY A 134 -10.23 5.02 -10.63
CA GLY A 134 -9.69 6.31 -10.21
C GLY A 134 -10.76 7.36 -9.97
N THR A 135 -10.45 8.27 -9.07
CA THR A 135 -11.22 9.50 -8.84
C THR A 135 -10.60 10.65 -9.63
N LYS A 136 -11.17 11.84 -9.54
CA LYS A 136 -10.53 13.04 -10.10
C LYS A 136 -9.16 13.40 -9.50
N ARG A 137 -8.76 12.73 -8.42
CA ARG A 137 -7.52 12.98 -7.66
C ARG A 137 -6.42 11.98 -7.98
N GLY A 138 -6.74 10.83 -8.56
CA GLY A 138 -5.76 9.79 -8.86
C GLY A 138 -6.37 8.39 -8.91
N ILE A 139 -5.51 7.40 -9.14
CA ILE A 139 -5.88 5.99 -9.11
C ILE A 139 -6.18 5.59 -7.65
N CYS A 140 -7.30 4.91 -7.42
CA CYS A 140 -7.72 4.41 -6.12
C CYS A 140 -7.80 2.88 -6.05
N GLY A 141 -7.75 2.19 -7.20
CA GLY A 141 -7.73 0.72 -7.24
C GLY A 141 -7.21 0.19 -8.55
N MET A 142 -6.61 -0.99 -8.49
CA MET A 142 -6.19 -1.77 -9.65
C MET A 142 -6.40 -3.26 -9.36
N GLY A 143 -6.74 -4.01 -10.40
CA GLY A 143 -6.89 -5.46 -10.34
C GLY A 143 -6.58 -6.10 -11.69
N PHE A 144 -6.17 -7.36 -11.67
CA PHE A 144 -5.83 -8.14 -12.87
C PHE A 144 -6.95 -9.13 -13.19
N ALA A 145 -7.41 -9.13 -14.44
CA ALA A 145 -8.57 -9.92 -14.84
C ALA A 145 -8.23 -11.36 -15.26
N GLU A 146 -6.95 -11.67 -15.52
CA GLU A 146 -6.56 -12.96 -16.10
C GLU A 146 -6.97 -14.18 -15.28
N GLU A 147 -6.91 -14.07 -13.93
CA GLU A 147 -7.20 -15.22 -13.07
C GLU A 147 -8.68 -15.33 -12.69
N MET A 148 -9.35 -14.21 -12.47
CA MET A 148 -10.72 -14.20 -11.94
C MET A 148 -11.79 -13.71 -12.92
N GLY A 149 -11.39 -13.18 -14.07
CA GLY A 149 -12.28 -12.55 -15.03
C GLY A 149 -12.68 -11.11 -14.68
N ARG A 150 -13.19 -10.37 -15.68
CA ARG A 150 -13.51 -8.94 -15.53
C ARG A 150 -14.56 -8.67 -14.46
N GLU A 151 -15.62 -9.46 -14.40
CA GLU A 151 -16.75 -9.22 -13.50
C GLU A 151 -16.32 -9.36 -12.04
N ALA A 152 -15.67 -10.47 -11.68
CA ALA A 152 -15.18 -10.70 -10.34
C ALA A 152 -14.11 -9.69 -9.93
N CYS A 153 -13.21 -9.31 -10.85
CA CYS A 153 -12.20 -8.29 -10.62
C CYS A 153 -12.84 -6.91 -10.34
N PHE A 154 -13.90 -6.56 -11.07
CA PHE A 154 -14.63 -5.32 -10.83
C PHE A 154 -15.34 -5.35 -9.47
N GLU A 155 -16.03 -6.42 -9.14
CA GLU A 155 -16.76 -6.58 -7.87
C GLU A 155 -15.81 -6.53 -6.68
N ASP A 156 -14.66 -7.22 -6.75
CA ASP A 156 -13.64 -7.19 -5.68
C ASP A 156 -13.18 -5.77 -5.37
N LEU A 157 -12.93 -4.96 -6.39
CA LEU A 157 -12.53 -3.58 -6.17
C LEU A 157 -13.71 -2.68 -5.75
N ALA A 158 -14.87 -2.83 -6.37
CA ALA A 158 -16.04 -1.99 -6.13
C ALA A 158 -16.58 -2.13 -4.71
N GLN A 159 -16.50 -3.32 -4.11
CA GLN A 159 -16.94 -3.55 -2.72
C GLN A 159 -16.21 -2.71 -1.67
N ARG A 160 -15.06 -2.12 -2.01
CA ARG A 160 -14.34 -1.20 -1.13
C ARG A 160 -15.11 0.12 -0.90
N TRP A 161 -15.91 0.53 -1.91
CA TRP A 161 -16.70 1.76 -1.88
C TRP A 161 -18.15 1.50 -2.34
N PRO A 162 -18.92 0.74 -1.57
CA PRO A 162 -20.23 0.24 -2.01
C PRO A 162 -21.29 1.32 -2.22
N LYS A 163 -21.02 2.59 -1.84
CA LYS A 163 -21.89 3.72 -2.05
C LYS A 163 -21.36 4.73 -3.09
N ALA A 164 -20.25 4.40 -3.76
CA ALA A 164 -19.75 5.20 -4.86
C ALA A 164 -20.54 4.95 -6.14
N GLY A 165 -20.58 5.94 -7.02
CA GLY A 165 -21.01 5.76 -8.40
C GLY A 165 -19.83 5.32 -9.27
N PHE A 166 -19.99 4.23 -10.03
CA PHE A 166 -18.96 3.76 -10.95
C PHE A 166 -19.32 4.12 -12.39
N VAL A 167 -18.40 4.70 -13.13
CA VAL A 167 -18.58 5.13 -14.51
C VAL A 167 -17.44 4.58 -15.36
N GLU A 168 -17.77 3.82 -16.40
CA GLU A 168 -16.77 3.37 -17.36
C GLU A 168 -16.30 4.55 -18.20
N LYS A 169 -15.07 5.00 -17.98
CA LYS A 169 -14.47 6.15 -18.63
C LYS A 169 -12.95 6.01 -18.73
N PRO A 170 -12.44 5.06 -19.54
CA PRO A 170 -11.01 4.79 -19.64
C PRO A 170 -10.20 6.03 -20.04
N ALA A 171 -10.77 6.91 -20.89
CA ALA A 171 -10.10 8.13 -21.29
C ALA A 171 -9.70 9.05 -20.11
N ALA A 172 -10.45 9.04 -19.02
CA ALA A 172 -10.13 9.83 -17.82
C ALA A 172 -8.93 9.28 -17.04
N LEU A 173 -8.54 8.02 -17.29
CA LEU A 173 -7.47 7.31 -16.58
C LEU A 173 -6.20 7.18 -17.44
N HIS A 174 -6.28 7.41 -18.76
CA HIS A 174 -5.21 7.18 -19.73
C HIS A 174 -3.89 7.86 -19.34
N GLY A 175 -3.95 9.10 -18.86
CA GLY A 175 -2.76 9.83 -18.46
C GLY A 175 -2.00 9.18 -17.30
N TRP A 176 -2.72 8.68 -16.31
CA TRP A 176 -2.12 8.01 -15.16
C TRP A 176 -1.60 6.62 -15.50
N VAL A 177 -2.34 5.85 -16.30
CA VAL A 177 -1.91 4.52 -16.76
C VAL A 177 -0.64 4.65 -17.60
N LYS A 178 -0.62 5.58 -18.56
CA LYS A 178 0.55 5.85 -19.40
C LYS A 178 1.77 6.25 -18.57
N ALA A 179 1.61 7.19 -17.63
CA ALA A 179 2.69 7.60 -16.74
C ALA A 179 3.25 6.44 -15.89
N GLY A 180 2.38 5.51 -15.46
CA GLY A 180 2.79 4.29 -14.76
C GLY A 180 3.57 3.32 -15.64
N GLN A 181 3.15 3.11 -16.86
CA GLN A 181 3.84 2.22 -17.82
C GLN A 181 5.20 2.78 -18.27
N GLU A 182 5.30 4.09 -18.47
CA GLU A 182 6.53 4.76 -18.89
C GLU A 182 7.51 5.01 -17.72
N GLN A 183 7.15 4.62 -16.49
CA GLN A 183 7.90 4.95 -15.27
C GLN A 183 8.21 6.45 -15.13
N SER A 184 7.41 7.27 -15.78
CA SER A 184 7.53 8.72 -15.83
C SER A 184 6.52 9.37 -14.89
N GLY A 185 6.99 10.00 -13.83
CA GLY A 185 6.18 10.71 -12.86
C GLY A 185 6.06 10.02 -11.50
N GLU A 186 6.23 10.77 -10.43
CA GLU A 186 6.19 10.26 -9.06
C GLU A 186 4.83 9.67 -8.65
N THR A 187 3.74 10.11 -9.26
CA THR A 187 2.38 9.79 -8.82
C THR A 187 1.93 8.38 -9.22
N ALA A 188 2.32 7.89 -10.39
CA ALA A 188 1.81 6.64 -10.94
C ALA A 188 2.44 5.38 -10.29
N LEU A 189 3.75 5.38 -10.08
CA LEU A 189 4.47 4.26 -9.44
C LEU A 189 4.14 4.10 -7.96
N HIS A 190 3.76 5.18 -7.28
CA HIS A 190 3.48 5.15 -5.85
C HIS A 190 2.13 4.53 -5.49
N LEU A 191 1.16 4.58 -6.39
CA LEU A 191 -0.18 4.03 -6.16
C LEU A 191 -0.28 2.54 -6.54
N ILE A 192 0.52 2.09 -7.50
CA ILE A 192 0.39 0.75 -8.09
C ILE A 192 1.24 -0.29 -7.35
N GLY A 193 2.44 0.05 -6.93
CA GLY A 193 3.40 -0.93 -6.41
C GLY A 193 3.52 -1.00 -4.89
N ALA A 194 3.53 0.13 -4.21
CA ALA A 194 3.92 0.18 -2.81
C ALA A 194 2.99 -0.61 -1.85
N PRO A 195 1.66 -0.51 -1.90
CA PRO A 195 0.79 -1.29 -1.00
C PRO A 195 0.87 -2.80 -1.25
N PHE A 196 0.97 -3.21 -2.51
CA PHE A 196 1.10 -4.62 -2.87
C PHE A 196 2.46 -5.19 -2.45
N GLN A 197 3.55 -4.48 -2.71
CA GLN A 197 4.89 -4.90 -2.29
C GLN A 197 4.97 -5.05 -0.77
N ILE A 198 4.41 -4.13 0.00
CA ILE A 198 4.39 -4.22 1.46
C ILE A 198 3.64 -5.46 1.93
N LYS A 199 2.46 -5.74 1.39
CA LYS A 199 1.69 -6.95 1.71
C LYS A 199 2.46 -8.23 1.39
N VAL A 200 3.13 -8.28 0.24
CA VAL A 200 3.98 -9.43 -0.14
C VAL A 200 5.12 -9.59 0.87
N TRP A 201 5.77 -8.51 1.29
CA TRP A 201 6.84 -8.57 2.29
C TRP A 201 6.33 -9.01 3.67
N GLU A 202 5.19 -8.50 4.14
CA GLU A 202 4.55 -8.96 5.37
C GLU A 202 4.29 -10.47 5.33
N ALA A 203 3.73 -10.98 4.23
CA ALA A 203 3.48 -12.41 4.06
C ALA A 203 4.77 -13.22 4.04
N LEU A 204 5.82 -12.76 3.35
CA LEU A 204 7.13 -13.41 3.31
C LEU A 204 7.81 -13.47 4.69
N LEU A 205 7.65 -12.43 5.52
CA LEU A 205 8.20 -12.40 6.88
C LEU A 205 7.49 -13.37 7.83
N GLN A 206 6.26 -13.75 7.54
CA GLN A 206 5.53 -14.76 8.32
C GLN A 206 5.93 -16.20 7.99
N VAL A 207 6.70 -16.43 6.92
CA VAL A 207 7.21 -17.76 6.57
C VAL A 207 8.30 -18.14 7.57
N PRO A 208 8.14 -19.24 8.36
CA PRO A 208 9.14 -19.63 9.34
C PRO A 208 10.47 -20.00 8.68
N SER A 209 11.58 -19.71 9.36
CA SER A 209 12.90 -20.09 8.88
C SER A 209 12.99 -21.58 8.60
N GLY A 210 13.48 -21.97 7.41
CA GLY A 210 13.58 -23.37 6.97
C GLY A 210 12.31 -23.93 6.31
N HIS A 211 11.25 -23.14 6.20
CA HIS A 211 10.06 -23.50 5.42
C HIS A 211 10.11 -22.86 4.04
N VAL A 212 9.46 -23.51 3.08
CA VAL A 212 9.22 -22.96 1.74
C VAL A 212 7.74 -22.59 1.61
N THR A 213 7.43 -21.55 0.85
CA THR A 213 6.08 -21.14 0.52
C THR A 213 5.96 -20.98 -0.98
N THR A 214 4.75 -21.03 -1.49
CA THR A 214 4.43 -20.81 -2.90
C THR A 214 3.92 -19.39 -3.11
N TYR A 215 3.99 -18.90 -4.36
CA TYR A 215 3.35 -17.63 -4.72
C TYR A 215 1.84 -17.62 -4.46
N SER A 216 1.17 -18.76 -4.63
CA SER A 216 -0.26 -18.90 -4.34
C SER A 216 -0.56 -18.77 -2.84
N GLU A 217 0.27 -19.34 -1.97
CA GLU A 217 0.12 -19.17 -0.52
C GLU A 217 0.36 -17.73 -0.07
N ILE A 218 1.36 -17.07 -0.67
CA ILE A 218 1.61 -15.64 -0.42
C ILE A 218 0.41 -14.82 -0.90
N ALA A 219 -0.10 -15.10 -2.10
CA ALA A 219 -1.28 -14.44 -2.65
C ALA A 219 -2.49 -14.61 -1.72
N GLY A 220 -2.75 -15.83 -1.25
CA GLY A 220 -3.80 -16.11 -0.27
C GLY A 220 -3.63 -15.34 1.04
N ALA A 221 -2.41 -15.27 1.58
CA ALA A 221 -2.11 -14.54 2.81
C ALA A 221 -2.34 -13.03 2.72
N ILE A 222 -2.15 -12.44 1.53
CA ILE A 222 -2.40 -11.01 1.28
C ILE A 222 -3.82 -10.70 0.78
N GLY A 223 -4.70 -11.72 0.76
CA GLY A 223 -6.09 -11.57 0.33
C GLY A 223 -6.28 -11.52 -1.18
N HIS A 224 -5.34 -12.04 -1.96
CA HIS A 224 -5.48 -12.36 -3.38
C HIS A 224 -5.70 -13.87 -3.50
N HIS A 225 -6.93 -14.24 -3.83
CA HIS A 225 -7.32 -15.60 -4.17
C HIS A 225 -7.50 -15.73 -5.65
#